data_8232f1467fd3b737e01f030b415b1d42
#
_entry.id   8232f1467fd3b737e01f030b415b1d42
#
_cell.length_a   1.000
_cell.length_b   1.000
_cell.length_c   1.000
_cell.angle_alpha   90.00
_cell.angle_beta   90.00
_cell.angle_gamma   90.00
#
_symmetry.space_group_name_H-M   'P 1'
#
loop_
_entity.id
_entity.type
_entity.pdbx_description
1 polymer ?
#
loop_
_entity_poly.entity_id
_entity_poly.type
_entity_poly.pdbx_seq_one_letter_code
_entity_poly.pdbx_strand_id
1 'polypeptide(L)'
;ALRAATEEVVNAPVVPPARERSDAPAEAPVAPKALRKAHNVSLHALATRGQSRAEIEKRLAGKELSQDVIEEEMDRLMRAGLIDDDALAADLVEKWAVREGMGRHAVASKLRQRLFSGEVIETALAALGQEEESERLEEVAADRARKLQGLTHAVAKRRLEAFLARKGYRGSAV
;
A
#
# COMPACT_ATOMS: atom_id res chain seq x y z
N ALA A 1 -84.45 -42.05 11.97
CA ALA A 1 -84.37 -41.08 13.07
C ALA A 1 -83.00 -40.59 13.21
N LEU A 2 -82.74 -39.40 12.80
CA LEU A 2 -82.41 -38.22 13.56
C LEU A 2 -80.96 -38.12 14.16
N ARG A 3 -80.28 -37.13 13.63
CA ARG A 3 -79.28 -36.25 14.35
C ARG A 3 -77.90 -36.85 14.55
N ALA A 4 -76.85 -36.16 14.39
CA ALA A 4 -76.57 -34.71 14.49
C ALA A 4 -75.39 -34.31 13.63
N ALA A 5 -75.52 -33.15 13.04
CA ALA A 5 -74.45 -32.33 12.62
C ALA A 5 -73.76 -31.75 13.88
N THR A 6 -72.42 -31.73 13.95
CA THR A 6 -71.75 -30.76 14.77
C THR A 6 -70.28 -30.70 14.42
N GLU A 7 -69.92 -29.57 13.95
CA GLU A 7 -68.70 -28.79 14.28
C GLU A 7 -67.37 -29.43 13.95
N GLU A 8 -67.03 -29.23 12.71
CA GLU A 8 -65.68 -29.21 12.26
C GLU A 8 -65.12 -27.81 12.53
N VAL A 9 -64.51 -27.64 13.71
CA VAL A 9 -63.72 -26.43 14.01
C VAL A 9 -62.48 -26.45 13.16
N VAL A 10 -62.47 -25.60 12.17
CA VAL A 10 -61.33 -25.34 11.30
C VAL A 10 -60.16 -24.86 12.16
N ASN A 11 -59.19 -25.73 12.36
CA ASN A 11 -57.89 -25.38 12.89
C ASN A 11 -57.00 -24.89 11.74
N ALA A 12 -57.13 -23.61 11.42
CA ALA A 12 -56.25 -22.97 10.45
C ALA A 12 -54.85 -22.83 11.06
N PRO A 13 -53.78 -23.28 10.38
CA PRO A 13 -52.45 -23.06 10.86
C PRO A 13 -52.14 -21.56 10.81
N VAL A 14 -51.82 -20.98 11.95
CA VAL A 14 -51.29 -19.63 12.07
C VAL A 14 -49.93 -19.59 11.36
N VAL A 15 -49.91 -19.02 10.18
CA VAL A 15 -48.68 -18.68 9.48
C VAL A 15 -48.01 -17.54 10.25
N PRO A 16 -46.81 -17.72 10.81
CA PRO A 16 -46.11 -16.62 11.43
C PRO A 16 -45.81 -15.56 10.39
N PRO A 17 -45.85 -14.25 10.76
CA PRO A 17 -45.56 -13.18 9.81
C PRO A 17 -44.19 -13.40 9.22
N ALA A 18 -44.09 -13.34 7.90
CA ALA A 18 -42.86 -13.37 7.16
C ALA A 18 -41.91 -12.33 7.79
N ARG A 19 -40.78 -12.81 8.30
CA ARG A 19 -39.69 -11.91 8.71
C ARG A 19 -39.39 -11.03 7.51
N GLU A 20 -39.66 -9.74 7.68
CA GLU A 20 -39.19 -8.72 6.76
C GLU A 20 -37.72 -8.99 6.50
N ARG A 21 -37.43 -9.41 5.29
CA ARG A 21 -36.03 -9.41 4.81
C ARG A 21 -35.64 -7.95 4.82
N SER A 22 -34.73 -7.61 5.71
CA SER A 22 -34.03 -6.36 5.67
C SER A 22 -33.54 -6.19 4.21
N ASP A 23 -34.17 -5.27 3.51
CA ASP A 23 -33.67 -4.76 2.24
C ASP A 23 -32.38 -3.99 2.55
N ALA A 24 -31.29 -4.72 2.68
CA ALA A 24 -29.99 -4.13 2.39
C ALA A 24 -30.09 -3.71 0.91
N PRO A 25 -29.77 -2.45 0.57
CA PRO A 25 -29.82 -2.02 -0.81
C PRO A 25 -28.94 -2.98 -1.63
N ALA A 26 -29.56 -3.71 -2.54
CA ALA A 26 -28.86 -4.54 -3.51
C ALA A 26 -27.92 -3.60 -4.25
N GLU A 27 -26.60 -3.79 -4.07
CA GLU A 27 -25.58 -3.04 -4.77
C GLU A 27 -25.91 -3.04 -6.26
N ALA A 28 -26.16 -1.86 -6.81
CA ALA A 28 -26.47 -1.73 -8.22
C ALA A 28 -25.26 -2.24 -9.02
N PRO A 29 -25.45 -3.07 -10.06
CA PRO A 29 -24.32 -3.64 -10.81
C PRO A 29 -23.46 -2.50 -11.34
N VAL A 30 -22.17 -2.58 -11.04
CA VAL A 30 -21.18 -1.55 -11.41
C VAL A 30 -21.19 -1.35 -12.93
N ALA A 31 -21.30 -0.11 -13.38
CA ALA A 31 -21.46 0.19 -14.80
C ALA A 31 -20.24 -0.27 -15.62
N PRO A 32 -20.41 -1.10 -16.67
CA PRO A 32 -19.28 -1.67 -17.43
C PRO A 32 -18.33 -0.62 -18.03
N LYS A 33 -18.82 0.59 -18.27
CA LYS A 33 -18.00 1.72 -18.76
C LYS A 33 -17.07 2.26 -17.68
N ALA A 34 -17.53 2.32 -16.42
CA ALA A 34 -16.74 2.78 -15.28
C ALA A 34 -15.61 1.81 -14.96
N LEU A 35 -15.88 0.50 -14.98
CA LEU A 35 -14.87 -0.54 -14.81
C LEU A 35 -13.80 -0.49 -15.90
N ARG A 36 -14.18 -0.34 -17.17
CA ARG A 36 -13.21 -0.17 -18.26
C ARG A 36 -12.35 1.08 -18.08
N LYS A 37 -12.92 2.19 -17.60
CA LYS A 37 -12.18 3.41 -17.29
C LYS A 37 -11.17 3.15 -16.16
N ALA A 38 -11.59 2.49 -15.08
CA ALA A 38 -10.71 2.12 -13.96
C ALA A 38 -9.56 1.24 -14.44
N HIS A 39 -9.87 0.19 -15.19
CA HIS A 39 -8.89 -0.74 -15.76
C HIS A 39 -7.83 -0.04 -16.62
N ASN A 40 -8.23 0.84 -17.54
CA ASN A 40 -7.28 1.56 -18.38
C ASN A 40 -6.39 2.50 -17.57
N VAL A 41 -6.94 3.16 -16.55
CA VAL A 41 -6.17 4.07 -15.67
C VAL A 41 -5.13 3.31 -14.86
N SER A 42 -5.51 2.18 -14.25
CA SER A 42 -4.61 1.37 -13.44
C SER A 42 -3.52 0.70 -14.27
N LEU A 43 -3.85 0.08 -15.40
CA LEU A 43 -2.86 -0.53 -16.29
C LEU A 43 -1.86 0.49 -16.83
N HIS A 44 -2.33 1.68 -17.24
CA HIS A 44 -1.41 2.73 -17.69
C HIS A 44 -0.47 3.18 -16.58
N ALA A 45 -0.96 3.30 -15.35
CA ALA A 45 -0.12 3.66 -14.21
C ALA A 45 0.94 2.60 -13.91
N LEU A 46 0.54 1.32 -13.89
CA LEU A 46 1.44 0.19 -13.64
C LEU A 46 2.46 -0.02 -14.75
N ALA A 47 2.10 0.24 -16.01
CA ALA A 47 3.01 0.16 -17.14
C ALA A 47 4.15 1.21 -17.07
N THR A 48 3.93 2.32 -16.36
CA THR A 48 4.94 3.38 -16.23
C THR A 48 5.98 3.04 -15.16
N ARG A 49 5.53 2.52 -14.02
CA ARG A 49 6.38 2.07 -12.90
C ARG A 49 5.54 1.25 -11.92
N GLY A 50 6.16 0.44 -11.08
CA GLY A 50 5.48 -0.18 -9.95
C GLY A 50 4.76 0.86 -9.09
N GLN A 51 3.52 0.62 -8.76
CA GLN A 51 2.65 1.49 -7.95
C GLN A 51 2.25 0.76 -6.68
N SER A 52 2.22 1.45 -5.54
CA SER A 52 1.60 0.88 -4.34
C SER A 52 0.08 0.83 -4.50
N ARG A 53 -0.56 -0.03 -3.71
CA ARG A 53 -2.02 -0.13 -3.64
C ARG A 53 -2.66 1.25 -3.45
N ALA A 54 -2.20 2.00 -2.46
CA ALA A 54 -2.74 3.32 -2.14
C ALA A 54 -2.46 4.38 -3.22
N GLU A 55 -1.36 4.25 -3.99
CA GLU A 55 -1.12 5.12 -5.16
C GLU A 55 -2.18 4.90 -6.25
N ILE A 56 -2.54 3.63 -6.51
CA ILE A 56 -3.59 3.29 -7.50
C ILE A 56 -4.96 3.75 -7.00
N GLU A 57 -5.33 3.41 -5.76
CA GLU A 57 -6.61 3.85 -5.16
C GLU A 57 -6.78 5.36 -5.24
N LYS A 58 -5.76 6.12 -4.83
CA LYS A 58 -5.75 7.59 -4.91
C LYS A 58 -5.91 8.08 -6.34
N ARG A 59 -5.29 7.41 -7.31
CA ARG A 59 -5.39 7.77 -8.72
C ARG A 59 -6.78 7.52 -9.28
N LEU A 60 -7.41 6.39 -8.92
CA LEU A 60 -8.76 6.04 -9.32
C LEU A 60 -9.80 6.99 -8.69
N ALA A 61 -9.65 7.30 -7.40
CA ALA A 61 -10.49 8.28 -6.72
C ALA A 61 -10.46 9.67 -7.40
N GLY A 62 -9.29 10.09 -7.88
CA GLY A 62 -9.14 11.33 -8.66
C GLY A 62 -9.78 11.30 -10.07
N LYS A 63 -10.40 10.18 -10.47
CA LYS A 63 -11.10 10.03 -11.75
C LYS A 63 -12.62 10.03 -11.64
N GLU A 64 -13.15 10.45 -10.47
CA GLU A 64 -14.60 10.49 -10.21
C GLU A 64 -15.28 9.14 -10.41
N LEU A 65 -14.62 8.07 -9.99
CA LEU A 65 -15.15 6.71 -9.96
C LEU A 65 -15.79 6.47 -8.60
N SER A 66 -16.89 5.69 -8.59
CA SER A 66 -17.51 5.28 -7.32
C SER A 66 -16.59 4.35 -6.54
N GLN A 67 -16.81 4.26 -5.23
CA GLN A 67 -15.99 3.41 -4.35
C GLN A 67 -16.07 1.94 -4.77
N ASP A 68 -17.27 1.45 -5.14
CA ASP A 68 -17.46 0.07 -5.59
C ASP A 68 -16.62 -0.28 -6.83
N VAL A 69 -16.52 0.68 -7.81
CA VAL A 69 -15.68 0.52 -9.00
C VAL A 69 -14.20 0.43 -8.62
N ILE A 70 -13.79 1.25 -7.65
CA ILE A 70 -12.40 1.25 -7.18
C ILE A 70 -12.08 -0.07 -6.50
N GLU A 71 -12.94 -0.54 -5.59
CA GLU A 71 -12.77 -1.79 -4.87
C GLU A 71 -12.73 -3.00 -5.82
N GLU A 72 -13.67 -3.08 -6.76
CA GLU A 72 -13.69 -4.16 -7.76
C GLU A 72 -12.40 -4.18 -8.61
N GLU A 73 -11.91 -3.01 -9.03
CA GLU A 73 -10.65 -2.93 -9.78
C GLU A 73 -9.45 -3.31 -8.91
N MET A 74 -9.40 -2.87 -7.65
CA MET A 74 -8.32 -3.22 -6.72
C MET A 74 -8.26 -4.73 -6.47
N ASP A 75 -9.43 -5.35 -6.23
CA ASP A 75 -9.53 -6.80 -6.05
C ASP A 75 -9.07 -7.57 -7.29
N ARG A 76 -9.41 -7.05 -8.47
CA ARG A 76 -8.95 -7.63 -9.72
C ARG A 76 -7.44 -7.56 -9.88
N LEU A 77 -6.84 -6.39 -9.58
CA LEU A 77 -5.40 -6.20 -9.68
C LEU A 77 -4.62 -7.08 -8.69
N MET A 78 -5.11 -7.22 -7.47
CA MET A 78 -4.50 -8.09 -6.45
C MET A 78 -4.60 -9.56 -6.85
N ARG A 79 -5.79 -10.03 -7.30
CA ARG A 79 -5.96 -11.41 -7.77
C ARG A 79 -5.10 -11.74 -8.99
N ALA A 80 -4.85 -10.76 -9.84
CA ALA A 80 -3.96 -10.90 -10.99
C ALA A 80 -2.46 -10.79 -10.65
N GLY A 81 -2.10 -10.52 -9.38
CA GLY A 81 -0.72 -10.31 -8.95
C GLY A 81 -0.06 -9.07 -9.56
N LEU A 82 -0.86 -8.09 -10.01
CA LEU A 82 -0.36 -6.85 -10.60
C LEU A 82 -0.02 -5.79 -9.54
N ILE A 83 -0.47 -5.97 -8.32
CA ILE A 83 -0.15 -5.17 -7.14
C ILE A 83 0.29 -6.13 -6.03
N ASP A 84 1.49 -5.91 -5.55
CA ASP A 84 2.09 -6.57 -4.40
C ASP A 84 2.96 -5.54 -3.69
N ASP A 85 2.43 -4.97 -2.61
CA ASP A 85 3.10 -3.90 -1.87
C ASP A 85 4.35 -4.40 -1.15
N ASP A 86 4.36 -5.64 -0.67
CA ASP A 86 5.52 -6.22 0.03
C ASP A 86 6.68 -6.44 -0.94
N ALA A 87 6.43 -7.07 -2.08
CA ALA A 87 7.45 -7.27 -3.10
C ALA A 87 7.98 -5.94 -3.64
N LEU A 88 7.08 -4.99 -3.94
CA LEU A 88 7.48 -3.67 -4.44
C LEU A 88 8.29 -2.88 -3.41
N ALA A 89 7.91 -2.93 -2.13
CA ALA A 89 8.66 -2.26 -1.07
C ALA A 89 10.05 -2.87 -0.90
N ALA A 90 10.19 -4.20 -0.94
CA ALA A 90 11.47 -4.88 -0.87
C ALA A 90 12.40 -4.47 -2.03
N ASP A 91 11.91 -4.46 -3.27
CA ASP A 91 12.66 -4.01 -4.45
C ASP A 91 13.14 -2.55 -4.30
N LEU A 92 12.27 -1.68 -3.77
CA LEU A 92 12.61 -0.28 -3.55
C LEU A 92 13.62 -0.09 -2.43
N VAL A 93 13.54 -0.89 -1.37
CA VAL A 93 14.54 -0.91 -0.29
C VAL A 93 15.90 -1.33 -0.84
N GLU A 94 15.96 -2.43 -1.59
CA GLU A 94 17.21 -2.87 -2.24
C GLU A 94 17.79 -1.76 -3.13
N LYS A 95 16.95 -1.17 -3.98
CA LYS A 95 17.38 -0.09 -4.87
C LYS A 95 17.95 1.09 -4.10
N TRP A 96 17.21 1.61 -3.11
CA TRP A 96 17.58 2.86 -2.45
C TRP A 96 18.64 2.67 -1.36
N ALA A 97 18.56 1.61 -0.56
CA ALA A 97 19.55 1.36 0.46
C ALA A 97 20.85 0.78 -0.12
N VAL A 98 20.75 -0.28 -0.92
CA VAL A 98 21.94 -1.00 -1.39
C VAL A 98 22.57 -0.30 -2.57
N ARG A 99 21.81 -0.02 -3.65
CA ARG A 99 22.38 0.54 -4.88
C ARG A 99 22.64 2.05 -4.82
N GLU A 100 21.78 2.81 -4.12
CA GLU A 100 21.88 4.27 -4.01
C GLU A 100 22.57 4.72 -2.71
N GLY A 101 22.90 3.81 -1.78
CA GLY A 101 23.54 4.10 -0.51
C GLY A 101 22.73 5.06 0.37
N MET A 102 21.42 4.88 0.45
CA MET A 102 20.54 5.67 1.31
C MET A 102 20.41 4.99 2.67
N GLY A 103 20.47 5.77 3.75
CA GLY A 103 20.21 5.29 5.10
C GLY A 103 18.71 4.96 5.33
N ARG A 104 18.46 4.11 6.29
CA ARG A 104 17.13 3.60 6.67
C ARG A 104 16.06 4.70 6.79
N HIS A 105 16.41 5.84 7.40
CA HIS A 105 15.45 6.94 7.57
C HIS A 105 14.99 7.58 6.26
N ALA A 106 15.90 7.75 5.30
CA ALA A 106 15.54 8.30 4.01
C ALA A 106 14.72 7.30 3.19
N VAL A 107 15.06 6.00 3.24
CA VAL A 107 14.30 4.94 2.60
C VAL A 107 12.88 4.89 3.16
N ALA A 108 12.72 4.87 4.50
CA ALA A 108 11.42 4.90 5.16
C ALA A 108 10.59 6.13 4.74
N SER A 109 11.22 7.31 4.67
CA SER A 109 10.55 8.53 4.22
C SER A 109 10.06 8.43 2.78
N LYS A 110 10.87 7.87 1.88
CA LYS A 110 10.48 7.64 0.48
C LYS A 110 9.32 6.65 0.35
N LEU A 111 9.32 5.56 1.13
CA LEU A 111 8.21 4.59 1.13
C LEU A 111 6.91 5.24 1.62
N ARG A 112 6.96 6.06 2.70
CA ARG A 112 5.78 6.83 3.16
C ARG A 112 5.26 7.79 2.09
N GLN A 113 6.14 8.48 1.36
CA GLN A 113 5.74 9.36 0.25
C GLN A 113 5.05 8.59 -0.87
N ARG A 114 5.36 7.31 -1.03
CA ARG A 114 4.71 6.38 -1.95
C ARG A 114 3.50 5.66 -1.35
N LEU A 115 3.02 6.15 -0.21
CA LEU A 115 1.81 5.71 0.45
C LEU A 115 1.81 4.22 0.90
N PHE A 116 2.97 3.62 1.10
CA PHE A 116 3.04 2.29 1.72
C PHE A 116 2.58 2.35 3.18
N SER A 117 1.92 1.29 3.65
CA SER A 117 1.52 1.16 5.05
C SER A 117 2.74 1.07 5.99
N GLY A 118 2.53 1.40 7.27
CA GLY A 118 3.58 1.28 8.27
C GLY A 118 4.12 -0.14 8.39
N GLU A 119 3.23 -1.13 8.35
CA GLU A 119 3.56 -2.55 8.44
C GLU A 119 4.45 -3.00 7.27
N VAL A 120 4.08 -2.68 6.04
CA VAL A 120 4.89 -2.98 4.84
C VAL A 120 6.26 -2.32 4.93
N ILE A 121 6.32 -1.05 5.39
CA ILE A 121 7.59 -0.34 5.55
C ILE A 121 8.46 -1.02 6.60
N GLU A 122 7.93 -1.39 7.75
CA GLU A 122 8.67 -2.05 8.81
C GLU A 122 9.18 -3.42 8.36
N THR A 123 8.33 -4.23 7.71
CA THR A 123 8.70 -5.52 7.15
C THR A 123 9.83 -5.40 6.12
N ALA A 124 9.68 -4.50 5.16
CA ALA A 124 10.69 -4.30 4.12
C ALA A 124 12.03 -3.79 4.69
N LEU A 125 11.98 -2.90 5.69
CA LEU A 125 13.18 -2.42 6.35
C LEU A 125 13.81 -3.42 7.33
N ALA A 126 13.05 -4.36 7.87
CA ALA A 126 13.59 -5.40 8.76
C ALA A 126 14.62 -6.30 8.03
N ALA A 127 14.49 -6.42 6.71
CA ALA A 127 15.44 -7.14 5.87
C ALA A 127 16.82 -6.45 5.76
N LEU A 128 16.91 -5.16 6.14
CA LEU A 128 18.20 -4.44 6.23
C LEU A 128 18.83 -4.68 7.60
N GLY A 129 19.83 -5.52 7.67
CA GLY A 129 20.61 -5.74 8.89
C GLY A 129 21.30 -4.47 9.39
N GLN A 130 21.53 -4.37 10.70
CA GLN A 130 22.24 -3.23 11.29
C GLN A 130 23.72 -3.23 10.92
N GLU A 131 24.33 -4.40 10.83
CA GLU A 131 25.75 -4.54 10.44
C GLU A 131 25.95 -4.07 9.01
N GLU A 132 25.12 -4.54 8.08
CA GLU A 132 25.19 -4.11 6.68
C GLU A 132 24.85 -2.61 6.52
N GLU A 133 24.03 -2.03 7.37
CA GLU A 133 23.79 -0.58 7.36
C GLU A 133 25.03 0.19 7.79
N SER A 134 25.74 -0.30 8.79
CA SER A 134 27.00 0.32 9.26
C SER A 134 28.10 0.22 8.20
N GLU A 135 28.28 -0.94 7.58
CA GLU A 135 29.24 -1.12 6.48
C GLU A 135 28.95 -0.18 5.31
N ARG A 136 27.69 -0.08 4.89
CA ARG A 136 27.28 0.85 3.83
C ARG A 136 27.51 2.31 4.20
N LEU A 137 27.27 2.68 5.46
CA LEU A 137 27.59 4.03 5.95
C LEU A 137 29.06 4.32 5.82
N GLU A 138 29.94 3.39 6.24
CA GLU A 138 31.38 3.54 6.15
C GLU A 138 31.86 3.70 4.70
N GLU A 139 31.36 2.87 3.78
CA GLU A 139 31.67 2.97 2.35
C GLU A 139 31.25 4.32 1.77
N VAL A 140 30.01 4.74 2.02
CA VAL A 140 29.45 6.02 1.54
C VAL A 140 30.21 7.21 2.14
N ALA A 141 30.60 7.13 3.41
CA ALA A 141 31.40 8.15 4.09
C ALA A 141 32.83 8.22 3.53
N ALA A 142 33.49 7.08 3.34
CA ALA A 142 34.81 7.01 2.75
C ALA A 142 34.87 7.56 1.32
N ASP A 143 33.90 7.20 0.49
CA ASP A 143 33.74 7.72 -0.88
C ASP A 143 33.58 9.23 -0.88
N ARG A 144 32.76 9.74 0.04
CA ARG A 144 32.58 11.19 0.16
C ARG A 144 33.79 11.89 0.69
N ALA A 145 34.48 11.33 1.71
CA ALA A 145 35.69 11.89 2.28
C ALA A 145 36.79 12.04 1.24
N ARG A 146 37.00 11.05 0.36
CA ARG A 146 37.96 11.16 -0.77
C ARG A 146 37.69 12.38 -1.65
N LYS A 147 36.43 12.74 -1.87
CA LYS A 147 36.04 13.92 -2.67
C LYS A 147 36.14 15.24 -1.94
N LEU A 148 36.43 15.22 -0.65
CA LEU A 148 36.65 16.39 0.22
C LEU A 148 38.12 16.65 0.53
N GLN A 149 39.05 15.87 -0.03
CA GLN A 149 40.48 16.07 0.09
C GLN A 149 40.86 17.50 -0.37
N GLY A 150 41.81 18.11 0.32
CA GLY A 150 42.22 19.49 0.06
C GLY A 150 41.44 20.57 0.82
N LEU A 151 40.40 20.21 1.55
CA LEU A 151 39.68 21.10 2.46
C LEU A 151 40.27 21.00 3.88
N THR A 152 40.09 22.07 4.67
CA THR A 152 40.43 21.99 6.11
C THR A 152 39.55 20.95 6.80
N HIS A 153 40.07 20.29 7.84
CA HIS A 153 39.32 19.24 8.55
C HIS A 153 37.94 19.68 9.02
N ALA A 154 37.80 20.89 9.56
CA ALA A 154 36.53 21.41 10.04
C ALA A 154 35.51 21.57 8.91
N VAL A 155 35.96 22.03 7.73
CA VAL A 155 35.06 22.18 6.55
C VAL A 155 34.69 20.82 5.95
N ALA A 156 35.66 19.91 5.84
CA ALA A 156 35.45 18.56 5.37
C ALA A 156 34.45 17.80 6.25
N LYS A 157 34.65 17.84 7.56
CA LYS A 157 33.76 17.22 8.56
C LYS A 157 32.30 17.73 8.40
N ARG A 158 32.11 19.04 8.46
CA ARG A 158 30.76 19.65 8.30
C ARG A 158 30.09 19.26 7.00
N ARG A 159 30.84 19.20 5.88
CA ARG A 159 30.31 18.81 4.57
C ARG A 159 29.96 17.32 4.51
N LEU A 160 30.74 16.47 5.13
CA LEU A 160 30.51 15.04 5.25
C LEU A 160 29.23 14.78 6.06
N GLU A 161 29.13 15.34 7.26
CA GLU A 161 27.96 15.22 8.14
C GLU A 161 26.67 15.68 7.43
N ALA A 162 26.71 16.85 6.77
CA ALA A 162 25.55 17.34 6.00
C ALA A 162 25.20 16.44 4.81
N PHE A 163 26.17 15.78 4.19
CA PHE A 163 25.93 14.82 3.13
C PHE A 163 25.27 13.55 3.66
N LEU A 164 25.79 12.96 4.75
CA LEU A 164 25.26 11.76 5.37
C LEU A 164 23.85 11.98 5.94
N ALA A 165 23.59 13.15 6.54
CA ALA A 165 22.26 13.53 6.98
C ALA A 165 21.24 13.58 5.84
N ARG A 166 21.62 14.13 4.68
CA ARG A 166 20.76 14.12 3.47
C ARG A 166 20.55 12.72 2.90
N LYS A 167 21.53 11.84 3.06
CA LYS A 167 21.41 10.42 2.70
C LYS A 167 20.53 9.63 3.69
N GLY A 168 20.16 10.22 4.82
CA GLY A 168 19.26 9.62 5.81
C GLY A 168 19.97 8.83 6.91
N TYR A 169 21.26 8.96 7.02
CA TYR A 169 22.01 8.45 8.17
C TYR A 169 21.90 9.45 9.33
N ARG A 170 21.46 8.97 10.50
CA ARG A 170 21.24 9.79 11.71
C ARG A 170 21.80 9.08 12.94
N GLY A 171 22.20 9.86 13.95
CA GLY A 171 22.57 9.37 15.26
C GLY A 171 24.07 9.22 15.46
N SER A 172 24.48 8.42 16.46
CA SER A 172 25.86 8.20 16.87
C SER A 172 26.74 7.50 15.83
N ALA A 173 26.16 7.09 14.71
CA ALA A 173 26.90 6.47 13.60
C ALA A 173 27.51 7.52 12.63
N VAL A 174 27.28 8.82 12.84
CA VAL A 174 27.86 9.94 12.10
C VAL A 174 28.71 10.78 13.03
#